data_a88bb8627d542488f8fbb0cc921f2a15
#
_entry.id   a88bb8627d542488f8fbb0cc921f2a15
#
_cell.length_a   1.000
_cell.length_b   1.000
_cell.length_c   1.000
_cell.angle_alpha   90.00
_cell.angle_beta   90.00
_cell.angle_gamma   90.00
#
_symmetry.space_group_name_H-M   'P 1'
#
loop_
_entity.id
_entity.type
_entity.pdbx_description
1 polymer ?
#
loop_
_entity_poly.entity_id
_entity_poly.type
_entity_poly.pdbx_seq_one_letter_code
_entity_poly.pdbx_strand_id
1 'polypeptide(L)' 'MDFNIEYEQEDDGSWLAEVIELPGVLAYGESADKAMIKVEALALRVIAERLEHEECRPMSIPIFLVAA' A
#
# COMPACT_ATOMS: atom_id res chain seq x y z
N MET A 1 8.44 1.67 -10.66
CA MET A 1 8.50 2.04 -9.24
C MET A 1 7.99 0.87 -8.40
N ASP A 2 8.77 0.44 -7.44
CA ASP A 2 8.43 -0.70 -6.59
C ASP A 2 8.10 -0.25 -5.17
N PHE A 3 7.00 -0.74 -4.64
CA PHE A 3 6.62 -0.53 -3.25
C PHE A 3 6.56 -1.87 -2.54
N ASN A 4 7.11 -1.93 -1.34
CA ASN A 4 7.12 -3.14 -0.54
C ASN A 4 5.98 -3.11 0.48
N ILE A 5 5.23 -4.21 0.55
CA ILE A 5 4.13 -4.35 1.50
C ILE A 5 4.57 -5.33 2.58
N GLU A 6 4.54 -4.86 3.83
CA GLU A 6 4.71 -5.75 4.98
C GLU A 6 3.36 -6.03 5.59
N TYR A 7 3.18 -7.24 6.11
CA TYR A 7 1.93 -7.62 6.75
C TYR A 7 2.20 -8.53 7.93
N GLU A 8 1.34 -8.42 8.96
CA GLU A 8 1.43 -9.26 10.14
C GLU A 8 0.03 -9.45 10.75
N GLN A 9 -0.12 -10.52 11.50
CA GLN A 9 -1.36 -10.79 12.21
C GLN A 9 -1.32 -10.10 13.58
N GLU A 10 -2.40 -9.41 13.91
CA GLU A 10 -2.56 -8.77 15.22
C GLU A 10 -3.07 -9.76 16.25
N ASP A 11 -2.99 -9.38 17.53
CA ASP A 11 -3.39 -10.24 18.64
C ASP A 11 -4.89 -10.64 18.58
N ASP A 12 -5.72 -9.80 18.02
CA ASP A 12 -7.15 -10.05 17.88
C ASP A 12 -7.52 -10.93 16.67
N GLY A 13 -6.52 -11.37 15.90
CA GLY A 13 -6.72 -12.21 14.73
C GLY A 13 -6.85 -11.45 13.43
N SER A 14 -7.00 -10.13 13.46
CA SER A 14 -7.00 -9.32 12.24
C SER A 14 -5.59 -9.23 11.66
N TRP A 15 -5.51 -8.75 10.42
CA TRP A 15 -4.23 -8.56 9.72
C TRP A 15 -4.01 -7.10 9.41
N LEU A 16 -2.77 -6.66 9.58
CA LEU A 16 -2.33 -5.32 9.20
C LEU A 16 -1.39 -5.45 8.01
N ALA A 17 -1.61 -4.63 7.00
CA ALA A 17 -0.69 -4.48 5.88
C ALA A 17 -0.29 -3.01 5.75
N GLU A 18 0.98 -2.75 5.44
CA GLU A 18 1.44 -1.39 5.23
C GLU A 18 2.46 -1.32 4.10
N VAL A 19 2.50 -0.18 3.43
CA VAL A 19 3.47 0.10 2.39
C VAL A 19 4.62 0.88 3.02
N ILE A 20 5.80 0.26 3.04
CA ILE A 20 6.96 0.81 3.77
C ILE A 20 7.36 2.18 3.25
N GLU A 21 7.34 2.37 1.93
CA GLU A 21 7.78 3.61 1.28
C GLU A 21 6.76 4.73 1.34
N LEU A 22 5.54 4.45 1.80
CA LEU A 22 4.46 5.43 1.90
C LEU A 22 3.97 5.51 3.35
N PRO A 23 4.64 6.33 4.20
CA PRO A 23 4.25 6.45 5.61
C PRO A 23 2.77 6.79 5.76
N GLY A 24 2.08 6.07 6.64
CA GLY A 24 0.66 6.25 6.87
C GLY A 24 -0.24 5.46 5.94
N VAL A 25 0.29 4.79 4.93
CA VAL A 25 -0.49 3.93 4.03
C VAL A 25 -0.51 2.53 4.62
N LEU A 26 -1.57 2.24 5.38
CA LEU A 26 -1.78 0.96 6.02
C LEU A 26 -3.27 0.62 6.03
N ALA A 27 -3.58 -0.67 6.16
CA ALA A 27 -4.97 -1.14 6.20
C ALA A 27 -5.07 -2.42 6.99
N TYR A 28 -6.23 -2.63 7.61
CA TYR A 28 -6.55 -3.85 8.33
C TYR A 28 -7.52 -4.70 7.51
N GLY A 29 -7.47 -6.01 7.70
CA GLY A 29 -8.38 -6.95 7.07
C GLY A 29 -8.57 -8.20 7.90
N GLU A 30 -9.61 -8.95 7.60
CA GLU A 30 -9.91 -10.22 8.27
C GLU A 30 -8.92 -11.32 7.90
N SER A 31 -8.25 -11.17 6.76
CA SER A 31 -7.21 -12.07 6.29
C SER A 31 -6.06 -11.26 5.72
N ALA A 32 -4.91 -11.91 5.54
CA ALA A 32 -3.76 -11.29 4.92
C ALA A 32 -4.10 -10.77 3.52
N ASP A 33 -4.80 -11.57 2.72
CA ASP A 33 -5.19 -11.16 1.36
C ASP A 33 -6.09 -9.92 1.38
N LYS A 34 -7.06 -9.88 2.28
CA LYS A 34 -7.97 -8.72 2.38
C LYS A 34 -7.24 -7.46 2.81
N ALA A 35 -6.33 -7.57 3.77
CA ALA A 35 -5.50 -6.44 4.20
C ALA A 35 -4.62 -5.95 3.05
N MET A 36 -4.01 -6.86 2.31
CA MET A 36 -3.16 -6.51 1.17
C MET A 36 -3.94 -5.83 0.06
N ILE A 37 -5.12 -6.33 -0.28
CA ILE A 37 -5.98 -5.71 -1.31
C ILE A 37 -6.32 -4.28 -0.91
N LYS A 38 -6.70 -4.08 0.35
CA LYS A 38 -7.06 -2.76 0.85
C LYS A 38 -5.88 -1.79 0.82
N VAL A 39 -4.70 -2.24 1.23
CA VAL A 39 -3.52 -1.38 1.26
C VAL A 39 -3.03 -1.07 -0.15
N GLU A 40 -3.15 -2.00 -1.08
CA GLU A 40 -2.82 -1.77 -2.49
C GLU A 40 -3.73 -0.69 -3.09
N ALA A 41 -5.03 -0.78 -2.84
CA ALA A 41 -5.98 0.21 -3.30
C ALA A 41 -5.66 1.59 -2.72
N LEU A 42 -5.36 1.65 -1.43
CA LEU A 42 -5.01 2.90 -0.75
C LEU A 42 -3.70 3.48 -1.32
N ALA A 43 -2.71 2.64 -1.55
CA ALA A 43 -1.42 3.06 -2.12
C ALA A 43 -1.62 3.69 -3.51
N LEU A 44 -2.44 3.06 -4.36
CA LEU A 44 -2.71 3.58 -5.69
C LEU A 44 -3.43 4.93 -5.65
N ARG A 45 -4.36 5.11 -4.70
CA ARG A 45 -5.02 6.40 -4.50
C ARG A 45 -4.05 7.49 -4.08
N VAL A 46 -3.14 7.17 -3.16
CA VAL A 46 -2.13 8.13 -2.69
C VAL A 46 -1.20 8.52 -3.81
N ILE A 47 -0.75 7.56 -4.62
CA ILE A 47 0.12 7.81 -5.77
C ILE A 47 -0.60 8.70 -6.80
N ALA A 48 -1.86 8.36 -7.11
CA ALA A 48 -2.66 9.15 -8.04
C ALA A 48 -2.82 10.59 -7.55
N GLU A 49 -3.11 10.75 -6.25
CA GLU A 49 -3.28 12.07 -5.66
C GLU A 49 -2.01 12.89 -5.71
N ARG A 50 -0.85 12.27 -5.46
CA ARG A 50 0.44 12.95 -5.58
C ARG A 50 0.72 13.43 -6.99
N LEU A 51 0.39 12.61 -7.98
CA LEU A 51 0.54 12.99 -9.38
C LEU A 51 -0.39 14.15 -9.75
N GLU A 52 -1.63 14.11 -9.28
CA GLU A 52 -2.60 15.18 -9.53
C GLU A 52 -2.18 16.51 -8.93
N HIS A 53 -1.54 16.47 -7.77
CA HIS A 53 -1.07 17.67 -7.08
C HIS A 53 0.38 18.03 -7.44
N GLU A 54 0.96 17.34 -8.41
CA GLU A 54 2.33 17.56 -8.86
C GLU A 54 3.37 17.46 -7.74
N GLU A 55 3.09 16.62 -6.74
CA GLU A 55 3.98 16.41 -5.59
C GLU A 55 5.11 15.43 -5.87
N CYS A 56 5.12 14.83 -7.05
CA CYS A 56 6.18 13.93 -7.47
C CYS A 56 6.46 14.10 -8.94
N ARG A 57 7.59 13.53 -9.38
CA ARG A 57 7.96 13.57 -10.80
C ARG A 57 7.06 12.65 -11.60
N PRO A 58 6.89 12.92 -12.92
CA PRO A 58 6.25 11.95 -13.80
C PRO A 58 6.92 10.58 -13.61
N MET A 59 6.13 9.53 -13.52
CA MET A 59 6.65 8.19 -13.32
C MET A 59 6.37 7.31 -14.52
N SER A 60 7.26 6.34 -14.72
CA SER A 60 7.07 5.33 -15.75
C SER A 60 6.07 4.29 -15.28
N ILE A 61 5.19 3.90 -16.18
CA ILE A 61 4.31 2.76 -15.98
C ILE A 61 5.04 1.53 -16.54
N PRO A 62 5.07 0.37 -15.90
CA PRO A 62 4.19 -0.05 -14.79
C PRO A 62 4.70 0.31 -13.39
N ILE A 63 3.75 0.29 -12.45
CA ILE A 63 4.02 0.42 -11.02
C ILE A 63 3.86 -0.97 -10.41
N PHE A 64 4.82 -1.37 -9.57
CA PHE A 64 4.79 -2.68 -8.91
C PHE A 64 4.57 -2.53 -7.41
N LEU A 65 3.62 -3.30 -6.87
CA LEU A 65 3.39 -3.44 -5.44
C LEU A 65 3.82 -4.85 -5.07
N VAL A 66 4.83 -4.95 -4.21
CA VAL A 66 5.47 -6.23 -3.87
C VAL A 66 5.20 -6.58 -2.43
N ALA A 67 4.65 -7.77 -2.18
CA ALA A 67 4.47 -8.30 -0.83
C ALA A 67 5.82 -8.80 -0.31
N ALA A 68 6.23 -8.28 0.82
CA ALA A 68 7.49 -8.64 1.44
C ALA A 68 7.32 -9.77 2.48
#